data_3cdce540dc761719aea2fe133b02d467
#
_entry.id   3cdce540dc761719aea2fe133b02d467
#
_cell.length_a   1.000
_cell.length_b   1.000
_cell.length_c   1.000
_cell.angle_alpha   90.00
_cell.angle_beta   90.00
_cell.angle_gamma   90.00
#
_symmetry.space_group_name_H-M   'P 1'
#
loop_
_entity.id
_entity.type
_entity.pdbx_description
1 polymer ?
#
loop_
_entity_poly.entity_id
_entity_poly.type
_entity_poly.pdbx_seq_one_letter_code
_entity_poly.pdbx_strand_id
1 'polypeptide(L)'
;MENDIPKIDLPDDWIIGNLSHKDIGLLSLYANYPCRLKAEIFVLCMQGEIEASINLTRYQVKPGSFITILPGTILQIHKVEGDLQIYFMGFSSEFTNHANIGKSAMDMLYVVKDSPIIELKEQPAQLLKDYFSLLVKTYGFCGPKLNKDILNHLLSGVLLGVGAMYKDKTLNKTNLSKAEQISKNFNHLVMQNYTTQRSVAWYAKKLGITPA
;
A
#
# COMPACT_ATOMS: atom_id res chain seq x y z
N MET A 1 -24.81 -2.10 16.92
CA MET A 1 -24.37 -3.09 15.92
C MET A 1 -23.25 -2.44 15.15
N GLU A 2 -21.99 -2.78 15.50
CA GLU A 2 -20.87 -2.48 14.63
C GLU A 2 -21.08 -3.31 13.36
N ASN A 3 -21.43 -2.64 12.26
CA ASN A 3 -21.41 -3.28 10.95
C ASN A 3 -19.97 -3.71 10.68
N ASP A 4 -19.68 -4.98 10.88
CA ASP A 4 -18.36 -5.54 10.63
C ASP A 4 -18.06 -5.39 9.12
N ILE A 5 -17.21 -4.42 8.82
CA ILE A 5 -16.74 -4.20 7.44
C ILE A 5 -16.07 -5.50 6.98
N PRO A 6 -16.49 -6.09 5.84
CA PRO A 6 -15.91 -7.34 5.35
C PRO A 6 -14.40 -7.26 5.27
N LYS A 7 -13.72 -8.28 5.81
CA LYS A 7 -12.26 -8.40 5.77
C LYS A 7 -11.88 -9.32 4.63
N ILE A 8 -11.07 -8.82 3.72
CA ILE A 8 -10.64 -9.54 2.52
C ILE A 8 -9.12 -9.71 2.55
N ASP A 9 -8.66 -10.92 2.29
CA ASP A 9 -7.24 -11.25 2.13
C ASP A 9 -7.04 -11.99 0.80
N LEU A 10 -5.79 -12.16 0.39
CA LEU A 10 -5.45 -12.98 -0.75
C LEU A 10 -5.45 -14.47 -0.35
N PRO A 11 -5.91 -15.35 -1.24
CA PRO A 11 -5.91 -16.79 -0.99
C PRO A 11 -4.51 -17.42 -1.05
N ASP A 12 -3.59 -16.78 -1.76
CA ASP A 12 -2.22 -17.22 -1.97
C ASP A 12 -1.23 -16.19 -1.41
N ASP A 13 0.02 -16.59 -1.20
CA ASP A 13 1.09 -15.72 -0.68
C ASP A 13 1.25 -14.43 -1.49
N TRP A 14 1.02 -14.50 -2.80
CA TRP A 14 1.06 -13.36 -3.69
C TRP A 14 0.16 -13.52 -4.90
N ILE A 15 -0.18 -12.40 -5.50
CA ILE A 15 -0.90 -12.32 -6.77
C ILE A 15 -0.32 -11.15 -7.57
N ILE A 16 -0.25 -11.31 -8.87
CA ILE A 16 0.05 -10.23 -9.80
C ILE A 16 -0.79 -10.37 -11.06
N GLY A 17 -1.22 -9.27 -11.61
CA GLY A 17 -2.04 -9.28 -12.81
C GLY A 17 -2.21 -7.89 -13.41
N ASN A 18 -2.98 -7.89 -14.47
CA ASN A 18 -3.52 -6.68 -15.07
C ASN A 18 -5.03 -6.82 -15.21
N LEU A 19 -5.74 -5.74 -14.95
CA LEU A 19 -7.17 -5.63 -15.19
C LEU A 19 -7.42 -4.62 -16.32
N SER A 20 -8.28 -5.00 -17.22
CA SER A 20 -8.80 -4.16 -18.29
C SER A 20 -10.27 -3.83 -18.06
N HIS A 21 -10.84 -2.98 -18.90
CA HIS A 21 -12.27 -2.65 -18.84
C HIS A 21 -13.19 -3.90 -18.85
N LYS A 22 -12.77 -5.00 -19.48
CA LYS A 22 -13.53 -6.27 -19.51
C LYS A 22 -13.60 -6.94 -18.14
N ASP A 23 -12.69 -6.66 -17.27
CA ASP A 23 -12.53 -7.28 -15.95
C ASP A 23 -13.16 -6.43 -14.82
N ILE A 24 -13.82 -5.32 -15.16
CA ILE A 24 -14.44 -4.39 -14.19
C ILE A 24 -15.41 -5.11 -13.24
N GLY A 25 -16.06 -6.20 -13.69
CA GLY A 25 -16.90 -7.02 -12.84
C GLY A 25 -16.20 -7.53 -11.57
N LEU A 26 -14.88 -7.74 -11.60
CA LEU A 26 -14.10 -8.12 -10.43
C LEU A 26 -13.99 -6.97 -9.40
N LEU A 27 -13.99 -5.73 -9.88
CA LEU A 27 -13.96 -4.54 -9.02
C LEU A 27 -15.34 -4.24 -8.41
N SER A 28 -16.43 -4.81 -8.96
CA SER A 28 -17.79 -4.57 -8.47
C SER A 28 -17.98 -5.03 -7.02
N LEU A 29 -17.23 -6.04 -6.56
CA LEU A 29 -17.23 -6.48 -5.17
C LEU A 29 -16.79 -5.35 -4.20
N TYR A 30 -15.91 -4.47 -4.66
CA TYR A 30 -15.40 -3.32 -3.90
C TYR A 30 -16.21 -2.04 -4.13
N ALA A 31 -17.10 -2.05 -5.13
CA ALA A 31 -17.92 -0.88 -5.47
C ALA A 31 -19.16 -0.76 -4.59
N ASN A 32 -19.78 -1.88 -4.22
CA ASN A 32 -21.04 -1.88 -3.51
C ASN A 32 -20.88 -1.59 -2.01
N TYR A 33 -19.80 -2.06 -1.41
CA TYR A 33 -19.56 -1.94 0.02
C TYR A 33 -18.09 -1.68 0.32
N PRO A 34 -17.78 -0.86 1.36
CA PRO A 34 -16.41 -0.73 1.84
C PRO A 34 -15.92 -2.09 2.36
N CYS A 35 -14.68 -2.43 2.06
CA CYS A 35 -14.02 -3.62 2.56
C CYS A 35 -12.70 -3.27 3.25
N ARG A 36 -12.32 -4.04 4.26
CA ARG A 36 -11.03 -3.94 4.92
C ARG A 36 -10.07 -4.96 4.31
N LEU A 37 -9.04 -4.46 3.65
CA LEU A 37 -8.02 -5.30 3.05
C LEU A 37 -7.00 -5.72 4.10
N LYS A 38 -6.69 -7.02 4.16
CA LYS A 38 -5.62 -7.57 4.99
C LYS A 38 -4.30 -7.66 4.22
N ALA A 39 -4.39 -7.77 2.91
CA ALA A 39 -3.26 -7.83 2.00
C ALA A 39 -2.59 -6.47 1.84
N GLU A 40 -1.31 -6.48 1.47
CA GLU A 40 -0.60 -5.33 0.92
C GLU A 40 -0.74 -5.35 -0.60
N ILE A 41 -1.21 -4.24 -1.19
CA ILE A 41 -1.50 -4.18 -2.63
C ILE A 41 -0.88 -2.92 -3.24
N PHE A 42 -0.20 -3.10 -4.36
CA PHE A 42 0.35 -2.06 -5.20
C PHE A 42 -0.42 -2.02 -6.52
N VAL A 43 -0.86 -0.83 -6.93
CA VAL A 43 -1.62 -0.63 -8.17
C VAL A 43 -0.99 0.48 -8.99
N LEU A 44 -0.81 0.23 -10.29
CA LEU A 44 -0.41 1.23 -11.27
C LEU A 44 -1.55 1.44 -12.27
N CYS A 45 -2.08 2.65 -12.32
CA CYS A 45 -3.07 3.03 -13.32
C CYS A 45 -2.38 3.49 -14.59
N MET A 46 -2.68 2.84 -15.72
CA MET A 46 -2.12 3.19 -17.02
C MET A 46 -3.13 3.92 -17.91
N GLN A 47 -4.41 3.61 -17.76
CA GLN A 47 -5.49 4.19 -18.56
C GLN A 47 -6.80 4.15 -17.79
N GLY A 48 -7.72 5.07 -18.11
CA GLY A 48 -8.99 5.23 -17.41
C GLY A 48 -8.84 5.98 -16.08
N GLU A 49 -9.94 6.14 -15.38
CA GLU A 49 -9.99 6.82 -14.08
C GLU A 49 -10.82 6.02 -13.08
N ILE A 50 -10.43 6.08 -11.83
CA ILE A 50 -11.17 5.45 -10.72
C ILE A 50 -11.40 6.49 -9.63
N GLU A 51 -12.64 6.66 -9.19
CA GLU A 51 -12.95 7.35 -7.94
C GLU A 51 -13.05 6.31 -6.83
N ALA A 52 -12.21 6.43 -5.81
CA ALA A 52 -12.17 5.49 -4.69
C ALA A 52 -11.97 6.20 -3.36
N SER A 53 -12.49 5.61 -2.28
CA SER A 53 -12.16 5.99 -0.91
C SER A 53 -11.11 5.03 -0.33
N ILE A 54 -10.03 5.60 0.20
CA ILE A 54 -8.98 4.89 0.93
C ILE A 54 -8.99 5.46 2.35
N ASN A 55 -9.28 4.63 3.36
CA ASN A 55 -9.46 5.05 4.76
C ASN A 55 -10.43 6.25 4.89
N LEU A 56 -11.59 6.18 4.20
CA LEU A 56 -12.65 7.19 4.18
C LEU A 56 -12.31 8.50 3.46
N THR A 57 -11.08 8.67 2.98
CA THR A 57 -10.69 9.82 2.16
C THR A 57 -10.88 9.50 0.68
N ARG A 58 -11.58 10.37 -0.04
CA ARG A 58 -11.81 10.23 -1.48
C ARG A 58 -10.59 10.64 -2.28
N TYR A 59 -10.28 9.84 -3.29
CA TYR A 59 -9.19 10.05 -4.23
C TYR A 59 -9.67 9.84 -5.66
N GLN A 60 -9.08 10.61 -6.56
CA GLN A 60 -9.21 10.41 -8.00
C GLN A 60 -7.92 9.75 -8.50
N VAL A 61 -8.05 8.52 -8.99
CA VAL A 61 -6.95 7.76 -9.60
C VAL A 61 -6.97 8.03 -11.09
N LYS A 62 -5.85 8.44 -11.66
CA LYS A 62 -5.67 8.81 -13.07
C LYS A 62 -4.51 8.04 -13.69
N PRO A 63 -4.35 8.07 -15.03
CA PRO A 63 -3.16 7.51 -15.66
C PRO A 63 -1.87 8.08 -15.05
N GLY A 64 -0.94 7.21 -14.69
CA GLY A 64 0.27 7.54 -13.96
C GLY A 64 0.15 7.51 -12.44
N SER A 65 -1.06 7.34 -11.89
CA SER A 65 -1.22 7.14 -10.44
C SER A 65 -0.67 5.77 -10.02
N PHE A 66 0.21 5.78 -9.03
CA PHE A 66 0.67 4.59 -8.32
C PHE A 66 0.09 4.59 -6.91
N ILE A 67 -0.59 3.51 -6.56
CA ILE A 67 -1.33 3.39 -5.31
C ILE A 67 -0.68 2.31 -4.46
N THR A 68 -0.47 2.60 -3.18
CA THR A 68 -0.05 1.62 -2.18
C THR A 68 -1.14 1.45 -1.15
N ILE A 69 -1.69 0.26 -1.05
CA ILE A 69 -2.72 -0.12 -0.08
C ILE A 69 -2.05 -1.00 0.97
N LEU A 70 -2.04 -0.52 2.20
CA LEU A 70 -1.45 -1.23 3.34
C LEU A 70 -2.46 -2.16 4.01
N PRO A 71 -1.99 -3.21 4.71
CA PRO A 71 -2.86 -4.06 5.54
C PRO A 71 -3.71 -3.24 6.52
N GLY A 72 -4.98 -3.57 6.60
CA GLY A 72 -5.95 -2.88 7.45
C GLY A 72 -6.66 -1.69 6.79
N THR A 73 -6.25 -1.29 5.59
CA THR A 73 -6.88 -0.22 4.82
C THR A 73 -8.34 -0.54 4.48
N ILE A 74 -9.22 0.44 4.65
CA ILE A 74 -10.61 0.37 4.18
C ILE A 74 -10.63 0.95 2.77
N LEU A 75 -11.04 0.13 1.80
CA LEU A 75 -11.18 0.49 0.38
C LEU A 75 -12.64 0.44 -0.03
N GLN A 76 -13.06 1.44 -0.80
CA GLN A 76 -14.32 1.42 -1.54
C GLN A 76 -14.12 2.10 -2.89
N ILE A 77 -14.55 1.44 -3.97
CA ILE A 77 -14.57 2.01 -5.32
C ILE A 77 -15.94 2.64 -5.53
N HIS A 78 -16.00 3.89 -5.98
CA HIS A 78 -17.25 4.60 -6.23
C HIS A 78 -17.60 4.64 -7.72
N LYS A 79 -16.58 4.83 -8.57
CA LYS A 79 -16.78 5.00 -10.00
C LYS A 79 -15.55 4.54 -10.78
N VAL A 80 -15.79 4.00 -11.96
CA VAL A 80 -14.75 3.69 -12.95
C VAL A 80 -15.17 4.32 -14.26
N GLU A 81 -14.27 5.07 -14.90
CA GLU A 81 -14.53 5.80 -16.13
C GLU A 81 -13.45 5.52 -17.18
N GLY A 82 -13.87 5.53 -18.45
CA GLY A 82 -12.99 5.29 -19.58
C GLY A 82 -12.59 3.83 -19.76
N ASP A 83 -11.62 3.59 -20.61
CA ASP A 83 -11.04 2.28 -20.88
C ASP A 83 -9.98 1.96 -19.83
N LEU A 84 -10.40 1.34 -18.72
CA LEU A 84 -9.54 1.07 -17.59
C LEU A 84 -8.44 0.06 -17.93
N GLN A 85 -7.19 0.42 -17.64
CA GLN A 85 -6.04 -0.48 -17.64
C GLN A 85 -5.22 -0.24 -16.38
N ILE A 86 -5.17 -1.23 -15.51
CA ILE A 86 -4.35 -1.22 -14.30
C ILE A 86 -3.48 -2.46 -14.24
N TYR A 87 -2.28 -2.30 -13.66
CA TYR A 87 -1.47 -3.39 -13.16
C TYR A 87 -1.59 -3.42 -11.65
N PHE A 88 -1.61 -4.61 -11.07
CA PHE A 88 -1.62 -4.75 -9.63
C PHE A 88 -0.73 -5.90 -9.19
N MET A 89 -0.17 -5.77 -7.99
CA MET A 89 0.55 -6.82 -7.29
C MET A 89 0.12 -6.80 -5.82
N GLY A 90 -0.16 -7.96 -5.26
CA GLY A 90 -0.57 -8.10 -3.88
C GLY A 90 0.19 -9.21 -3.17
N PHE A 91 0.35 -9.02 -1.85
CA PHE A 91 0.93 -10.00 -0.93
C PHE A 91 -0.04 -10.25 0.22
N SER A 92 -0.27 -11.51 0.58
CA SER A 92 -1.19 -11.88 1.66
C SER A 92 -0.71 -11.39 3.01
N SER A 93 -1.64 -11.29 3.98
CA SER A 93 -1.29 -10.94 5.35
C SER A 93 -0.40 -12.01 5.99
N GLU A 94 -0.60 -13.27 5.65
CA GLU A 94 0.24 -14.36 6.13
C GLU A 94 1.69 -14.19 5.66
N PHE A 95 1.88 -13.94 4.37
CA PHE A 95 3.20 -13.73 3.81
C PHE A 95 3.88 -12.48 4.39
N THR A 96 3.20 -11.32 4.40
CA THR A 96 3.77 -10.05 4.87
C THR A 96 4.13 -10.06 6.35
N ASN A 97 3.37 -10.77 7.19
CA ASN A 97 3.68 -10.93 8.62
C ASN A 97 4.96 -11.74 8.88
N HIS A 98 5.33 -12.65 7.98
CA HIS A 98 6.53 -13.48 8.07
C HIS A 98 7.69 -12.95 7.22
N ALA A 99 7.43 -11.96 6.35
CA ALA A 99 8.45 -11.37 5.51
C ALA A 99 9.44 -10.56 6.36
N ASN A 100 10.74 -10.76 6.09
CA ASN A 100 11.79 -9.99 6.75
C ASN A 100 11.92 -8.60 6.08
N ILE A 101 10.95 -7.74 6.37
CA ILE A 101 10.88 -6.38 5.82
C ILE A 101 11.88 -5.50 6.58
N GLY A 102 12.87 -5.00 5.88
CA GLY A 102 13.90 -4.13 6.45
C GLY A 102 13.33 -2.80 7.00
N LYS A 103 14.10 -2.16 7.89
CA LYS A 103 13.73 -0.90 8.56
C LYS A 103 13.31 0.22 7.60
N SER A 104 13.93 0.32 6.43
CA SER A 104 13.60 1.32 5.41
C SER A 104 12.18 1.19 4.85
N ALA A 105 11.66 -0.03 4.78
CA ALA A 105 10.29 -0.27 4.35
C ALA A 105 9.28 0.16 5.41
N MET A 106 9.61 0.03 6.70
CA MET A 106 8.77 0.51 7.78
C MET A 106 8.62 2.04 7.79
N ASP A 107 9.70 2.78 7.53
CA ASP A 107 9.64 4.25 7.44
C ASP A 107 8.72 4.71 6.30
N MET A 108 8.63 3.92 5.22
CA MET A 108 7.74 4.18 4.10
C MET A 108 6.26 4.02 4.48
N LEU A 109 5.91 3.06 5.34
CA LEU A 109 4.52 2.78 5.71
C LEU A 109 3.81 4.03 6.29
N TYR A 110 4.54 4.90 6.99
CA TYR A 110 3.98 6.14 7.54
C TYR A 110 3.64 7.15 6.45
N VAL A 111 4.51 7.28 5.45
CA VAL A 111 4.29 8.22 4.34
C VAL A 111 3.14 7.77 3.48
N VAL A 112 3.06 6.45 3.22
CA VAL A 112 1.96 5.82 2.47
C VAL A 112 0.62 6.00 3.16
N LYS A 113 0.56 5.86 4.48
CA LYS A 113 -0.68 6.01 5.25
C LYS A 113 -1.30 7.39 5.06
N ASP A 114 -0.49 8.43 5.00
CA ASP A 114 -0.95 9.82 4.83
C ASP A 114 -1.16 10.19 3.35
N SER A 115 -0.49 9.50 2.44
CA SER A 115 -0.54 9.78 1.00
C SER A 115 -0.44 8.49 0.19
N PRO A 116 -1.51 7.69 0.13
CA PRO A 116 -1.48 6.37 -0.50
C PRO A 116 -1.30 6.42 -2.02
N ILE A 117 -1.43 7.58 -2.64
CA ILE A 117 -1.33 7.76 -4.09
C ILE A 117 -0.16 8.68 -4.43
N ILE A 118 0.64 8.26 -5.40
CA ILE A 118 1.71 9.05 -6.02
C ILE A 118 1.40 9.21 -7.50
N GLU A 119 1.48 10.45 -7.99
CA GLU A 119 1.45 10.73 -9.42
C GLU A 119 2.86 10.55 -9.99
N LEU A 120 3.04 9.58 -10.86
CA LEU A 120 4.31 9.31 -11.51
C LEU A 120 4.41 10.11 -12.82
N LYS A 121 5.62 10.57 -13.12
CA LYS A 121 5.94 11.07 -14.46
C LYS A 121 5.94 9.90 -15.45
N GLU A 122 5.83 10.22 -16.74
CA GLU A 122 5.70 9.23 -17.82
C GLU A 122 6.80 8.15 -17.79
N GLN A 123 8.08 8.56 -17.68
CA GLN A 123 9.19 7.60 -17.68
C GLN A 123 9.17 6.63 -16.48
N PRO A 124 9.03 7.07 -15.20
CA PRO A 124 8.85 6.14 -14.08
C PRO A 124 7.62 5.25 -14.19
N ALA A 125 6.49 5.76 -14.70
CA ALA A 125 5.29 4.97 -14.90
C ALA A 125 5.52 3.86 -15.93
N GLN A 126 6.20 4.16 -17.05
CA GLN A 126 6.52 3.18 -18.06
C GLN A 126 7.49 2.11 -17.53
N LEU A 127 8.52 2.48 -16.77
CA LEU A 127 9.45 1.55 -16.16
C LEU A 127 8.74 0.57 -15.20
N LEU A 128 7.83 1.08 -14.37
CA LEU A 128 7.01 0.22 -13.49
C LEU A 128 6.08 -0.69 -14.28
N LYS A 129 5.48 -0.22 -15.36
CA LYS A 129 4.65 -1.03 -16.25
C LYS A 129 5.46 -2.20 -16.82
N ASP A 130 6.68 -1.94 -17.30
CA ASP A 130 7.55 -2.97 -17.85
C ASP A 130 7.93 -4.00 -16.79
N TYR A 131 8.24 -3.53 -15.58
CA TYR A 131 8.50 -4.39 -14.43
C TYR A 131 7.29 -5.26 -14.08
N PHE A 132 6.09 -4.69 -13.93
CA PHE A 132 4.88 -5.46 -13.67
C PHE A 132 4.56 -6.43 -14.80
N SER A 133 4.75 -6.02 -16.06
CA SER A 133 4.55 -6.90 -17.21
C SER A 133 5.48 -8.13 -17.18
N LEU A 134 6.74 -7.95 -16.77
CA LEU A 134 7.68 -9.05 -16.57
C LEU A 134 7.19 -9.99 -15.45
N LEU A 135 6.75 -9.44 -14.31
CA LEU A 135 6.26 -10.24 -13.21
C LEU A 135 4.95 -10.97 -13.54
N VAL A 136 4.04 -10.38 -14.32
CA VAL A 136 2.83 -11.04 -14.81
C VAL A 136 3.20 -12.27 -15.66
N LYS A 137 4.20 -12.14 -16.54
CA LYS A 137 4.71 -13.28 -17.31
C LYS A 137 5.30 -14.35 -16.39
N THR A 138 6.11 -13.94 -15.42
CA THR A 138 6.70 -14.87 -14.44
C THR A 138 5.62 -15.63 -13.68
N TYR A 139 4.57 -14.93 -13.23
CA TYR A 139 3.43 -15.54 -12.54
C TYR A 139 2.70 -16.54 -13.43
N GLY A 140 2.56 -16.24 -14.72
CA GLY A 140 1.97 -17.16 -15.70
C GLY A 140 2.73 -18.48 -15.84
N PHE A 141 4.06 -18.48 -15.61
CA PHE A 141 4.88 -19.71 -15.62
C PHE A 141 4.90 -20.44 -14.28
N CYS A 142 5.06 -19.71 -13.19
CA CYS A 142 5.29 -20.29 -11.86
C CYS A 142 3.99 -20.43 -11.04
N GLY A 143 2.95 -19.69 -11.39
CA GLY A 143 1.71 -19.58 -10.61
C GLY A 143 1.94 -18.98 -9.22
N PRO A 144 0.99 -19.22 -8.28
CA PRO A 144 1.11 -18.70 -6.92
C PRO A 144 2.18 -19.40 -6.07
N LYS A 145 2.74 -20.53 -6.53
CA LYS A 145 3.69 -21.38 -5.79
C LYS A 145 5.15 -21.00 -6.02
N LEU A 146 5.45 -19.70 -6.07
CA LEU A 146 6.83 -19.24 -6.17
C LEU A 146 7.56 -19.45 -4.84
N ASN A 147 8.87 -19.72 -4.91
CA ASN A 147 9.70 -19.86 -3.71
C ASN A 147 9.61 -18.61 -2.83
N LYS A 148 9.44 -18.80 -1.51
CA LYS A 148 9.25 -17.70 -0.54
C LYS A 148 10.43 -16.74 -0.48
N ASP A 149 11.65 -17.21 -0.71
CA ASP A 149 12.84 -16.34 -0.75
C ASP A 149 12.79 -15.39 -1.95
N ILE A 150 12.36 -15.91 -3.12
CA ILE A 150 12.15 -15.08 -4.31
C ILE A 150 11.06 -14.05 -4.06
N LEU A 151 9.94 -14.45 -3.45
CA LEU A 151 8.86 -13.51 -3.07
C LEU A 151 9.34 -12.43 -2.10
N ASN A 152 10.16 -12.79 -1.10
CA ASN A 152 10.77 -11.82 -0.18
C ASN A 152 11.63 -10.79 -0.91
N HIS A 153 12.41 -11.23 -1.89
CA HIS A 153 13.22 -10.32 -2.70
C HIS A 153 12.36 -9.43 -3.60
N LEU A 154 11.31 -9.97 -4.20
CA LEU A 154 10.36 -9.20 -5.01
C LEU A 154 9.65 -8.13 -4.16
N LEU A 155 9.09 -8.51 -3.02
CA LEU A 155 8.46 -7.58 -2.09
C LEU A 155 9.44 -6.50 -1.63
N SER A 156 10.64 -6.91 -1.20
CA SER A 156 11.67 -5.97 -0.76
C SER A 156 12.07 -4.99 -1.87
N GLY A 157 12.20 -5.48 -3.10
CA GLY A 157 12.51 -4.64 -4.27
C GLY A 157 11.43 -3.61 -4.56
N VAL A 158 10.15 -4.03 -4.52
CA VAL A 158 9.01 -3.11 -4.69
C VAL A 158 8.98 -2.09 -3.57
N LEU A 159 9.09 -2.51 -2.31
CA LEU A 159 9.06 -1.60 -1.16
C LEU A 159 10.21 -0.58 -1.20
N LEU A 160 11.41 -1.00 -1.58
CA LEU A 160 12.54 -0.07 -1.75
C LEU A 160 12.31 0.93 -2.89
N GLY A 161 11.79 0.45 -4.04
CA GLY A 161 11.44 1.30 -5.18
C GLY A 161 10.35 2.30 -4.83
N VAL A 162 9.27 1.85 -4.20
CA VAL A 162 8.20 2.70 -3.70
C VAL A 162 8.73 3.69 -2.66
N GLY A 163 9.56 3.22 -1.72
CA GLY A 163 10.21 4.07 -0.72
C GLY A 163 11.02 5.20 -1.35
N ALA A 164 11.76 4.94 -2.43
CA ALA A 164 12.50 5.96 -3.17
C ALA A 164 11.56 7.00 -3.80
N MET A 165 10.44 6.57 -4.42
CA MET A 165 9.44 7.48 -4.99
C MET A 165 8.79 8.39 -3.93
N TYR A 166 8.49 7.83 -2.75
CA TYR A 166 7.92 8.61 -1.64
C TYR A 166 8.92 9.56 -1.00
N LYS A 167 10.21 9.24 -1.02
CA LYS A 167 11.27 10.11 -0.47
C LYS A 167 11.34 11.45 -1.20
N ASP A 168 11.22 11.45 -2.51
CA ASP A 168 11.17 12.68 -3.30
C ASP A 168 9.94 13.54 -2.96
N LYS A 169 8.81 12.91 -2.64
CA LYS A 169 7.58 13.60 -2.23
C LYS A 169 7.69 14.19 -0.82
N THR A 170 8.42 13.54 0.10
CA THR A 170 8.64 14.01 1.46
C THR A 170 9.66 15.15 1.53
N LEU A 171 10.66 15.18 0.66
CA LEU A 171 11.60 16.30 0.57
C LEU A 171 10.91 17.61 0.15
N ASN A 172 9.80 17.53 -0.57
CA ASN A 172 8.96 18.68 -0.92
C ASN A 172 7.96 19.10 0.18
N LYS A 173 7.73 18.27 1.22
CA LYS A 173 6.97 18.60 2.44
C LYS A 173 7.93 18.95 3.58
N THR A 174 8.74 19.98 3.41
CA THR A 174 9.77 20.40 4.37
C THR A 174 9.25 20.95 5.70
N ASN A 175 7.94 21.05 5.91
CA ASN A 175 7.35 21.57 7.14
C ASN A 175 6.27 20.63 7.70
N LEU A 176 6.71 19.51 8.29
CA LEU A 176 5.84 18.77 9.20
C LEU A 176 5.51 19.68 10.39
N SER A 177 4.23 19.84 10.70
CA SER A 177 3.81 20.48 11.94
C SER A 177 4.42 19.75 13.16
N LYS A 178 4.57 20.41 14.26
CA LYS A 178 5.08 19.81 15.51
C LYS A 178 4.26 18.57 15.92
N ALA A 179 2.95 18.59 15.70
CA ALA A 179 2.05 17.46 15.97
C ALA A 179 2.33 16.25 15.08
N GLU A 180 2.55 16.47 13.77
CA GLU A 180 2.91 15.40 12.82
C GLU A 180 4.27 14.80 13.14
N GLN A 181 5.24 15.62 13.56
CA GLN A 181 6.56 15.16 14.00
C GLN A 181 6.47 14.28 15.26
N ILE A 182 5.67 14.70 16.25
CA ILE A 182 5.42 13.93 17.47
C ILE A 182 4.74 12.60 17.13
N SER A 183 3.71 12.61 16.28
CA SER A 183 3.01 11.41 15.83
C SER A 183 3.94 10.44 15.13
N LYS A 184 4.77 10.92 14.21
CA LYS A 184 5.79 10.12 13.51
C LYS A 184 6.79 9.49 14.48
N ASN A 185 7.33 10.27 15.41
CA ASN A 185 8.30 9.80 16.39
C ASN A 185 7.67 8.81 17.38
N PHE A 186 6.41 9.03 17.78
CA PHE A 186 5.66 8.09 18.63
C PHE A 186 5.53 6.73 17.96
N ASN A 187 5.06 6.72 16.73
CA ASN A 187 4.89 5.49 15.98
C ASN A 187 6.22 4.74 15.83
N HIS A 188 7.30 5.45 15.51
CA HIS A 188 8.63 4.85 15.40
C HIS A 188 9.09 4.22 16.73
N LEU A 189 8.91 4.92 17.85
CA LEU A 189 9.22 4.39 19.17
C LEU A 189 8.36 3.16 19.53
N VAL A 190 7.06 3.19 19.20
CA VAL A 190 6.17 2.04 19.42
C VAL A 190 6.68 0.84 18.65
N MET A 191 6.95 0.96 17.36
CA MET A 191 7.42 -0.14 16.52
C MET A 191 8.73 -0.75 17.03
N GLN A 192 9.61 0.05 17.60
CA GLN A 192 10.89 -0.44 18.13
C GLN A 192 10.76 -1.11 19.50
N ASN A 193 9.72 -0.79 20.27
CA ASN A 193 9.68 -1.13 21.69
C ASN A 193 8.39 -1.81 22.15
N TYR A 194 7.37 -2.02 21.30
CA TYR A 194 6.05 -2.52 21.71
C TYR A 194 6.08 -3.91 22.37
N THR A 195 7.10 -4.71 22.06
CA THR A 195 7.29 -6.03 22.67
C THR A 195 7.80 -5.95 24.12
N THR A 196 8.53 -4.88 24.44
CA THR A 196 9.20 -4.70 25.74
C THR A 196 8.60 -3.56 26.58
N GLN A 197 7.99 -2.56 25.91
CA GLN A 197 7.44 -1.37 26.54
C GLN A 197 5.97 -1.17 26.16
N ARG A 198 5.08 -1.16 27.19
CA ARG A 198 3.63 -0.96 27.02
C ARG A 198 3.11 0.28 27.74
N SER A 199 3.99 1.05 28.40
CA SER A 199 3.60 2.21 29.20
C SER A 199 3.49 3.46 28.33
N VAL A 200 2.31 4.08 28.26
CA VAL A 200 2.10 5.37 27.59
C VAL A 200 3.02 6.45 28.18
N ALA A 201 3.20 6.46 29.52
CA ALA A 201 4.08 7.41 30.18
C ALA A 201 5.55 7.28 29.75
N TRP A 202 6.03 6.07 29.47
CA TRP A 202 7.37 5.85 28.96
C TRP A 202 7.55 6.47 27.57
N TYR A 203 6.58 6.25 26.67
CA TYR A 203 6.62 6.85 25.33
C TYR A 203 6.54 8.38 25.38
N ALA A 204 5.63 8.92 26.19
CA ALA A 204 5.50 10.36 26.38
C ALA A 204 6.80 11.00 26.88
N LYS A 205 7.46 10.37 27.88
CA LYS A 205 8.76 10.81 28.39
C LYS A 205 9.85 10.82 27.30
N LYS A 206 9.88 9.78 26.45
CA LYS A 206 10.82 9.70 25.32
C LYS A 206 10.59 10.75 24.26
N LEU A 207 9.36 11.19 24.10
CA LEU A 207 8.95 12.23 23.13
C LEU A 207 9.01 13.64 23.70
N GLY A 208 9.29 13.78 25.02
CA GLY A 208 9.30 15.09 25.68
C GLY A 208 7.92 15.75 25.76
N ILE A 209 6.85 14.94 25.85
CA ILE A 209 5.46 15.39 25.99
C ILE A 209 4.84 14.85 27.29
N THR A 210 3.81 15.53 27.78
CA THR A 210 3.01 15.06 28.91
C THR A 210 2.00 14.01 28.44
N PRO A 211 1.86 12.87 29.13
CA PRO A 211 0.75 11.96 28.88
C PRO A 211 -0.55 12.65 29.26
N ALA A 212 -1.56 12.51 28.41
CA ALA A 212 -2.91 13.02 28.69
C ALA A 212 -3.59 12.11 29.72
#